data_c178e9e91a68e0967e49521ffcdd4949
#
_entry.id   c178e9e91a68e0967e49521ffcdd4949
#
_cell.length_a   1.000
_cell.length_b   1.000
_cell.length_c   1.000
_cell.angle_alpha   90.00
_cell.angle_beta   90.00
_cell.angle_gamma   90.00
#
_symmetry.space_group_name_H-M   'P 1'
#
loop_
_entity.id
_entity.type
_entity.pdbx_description
1 polymer ?
#
loop_
_entity_poly.entity_id
_entity_poly.type
_entity_poly.pdbx_seq_one_letter_code
_entity_poly.pdbx_strand_id
1 'polypeptide(L)'
;MKNPGILLTKWQLNLRPMSKKIFWIASYPKSGNTWMRAILAALFYTKDGKFNFTLFKLIGMFETFEKFEYIKKINIEDYEKLSDLKILSKYWLQSQKNINIIKGHSIFLKTHHACISYMNNPFTTPEISDGVIYIVRDPRDVVISYSKHAGITLEEQIHLIKKQSFYPYTSPSKKLLGILSPWDEHIQSWEHLNVPKLFIKYEDMLENLSDVFFKIVNFFEKNYNVNFQNIENKIQNIISSTNFNNMANKEKTRNFNETLNNSNFFRIGKKNQWKKILSTYQINLIESSFKSKMKKFEYI
;
A
#
# COMPACT_ATOMS: atom_id res chain seq x y z
N MET A 1 -2.88 1.43 -33.93
CA MET A 1 -2.11 2.32 -33.02
C MET A 1 -1.11 1.47 -32.28
N LYS A 2 0.18 1.65 -32.52
CA LYS A 2 1.27 0.88 -31.90
C LYS A 2 1.33 1.24 -30.41
N ASN A 3 1.24 0.25 -29.53
CA ASN A 3 1.53 0.40 -28.10
C ASN A 3 2.90 1.09 -27.95
N PRO A 4 3.00 2.20 -27.18
CA PRO A 4 4.32 2.72 -26.82
C PRO A 4 4.96 1.67 -25.92
N GLY A 5 5.97 0.96 -26.47
CA GLY A 5 6.74 -0.03 -25.74
C GLY A 5 7.20 0.57 -24.41
N ILE A 6 6.78 -0.07 -23.31
CA ILE A 6 7.33 0.20 -21.99
C ILE A 6 8.81 -0.14 -22.10
N LEU A 7 9.65 0.89 -22.21
CA LEU A 7 11.09 0.75 -22.06
C LEU A 7 11.34 0.31 -20.62
N LEU A 8 11.31 -1.00 -20.40
CA LEU A 8 11.86 -1.61 -19.20
C LEU A 8 13.32 -1.21 -19.14
N THR A 9 13.64 -0.25 -18.29
CA THR A 9 15.02 0.22 -18.16
C THR A 9 15.87 -0.93 -17.64
N LYS A 10 17.13 -1.02 -18.10
CA LYS A 10 18.15 -2.01 -17.69
C LYS A 10 18.28 -2.22 -16.17
N TRP A 11 17.71 -1.35 -15.36
CA TRP A 11 17.67 -1.35 -13.89
C TRP A 11 16.71 -2.36 -13.27
N GLN A 12 15.74 -2.89 -14.03
CA GLN A 12 14.80 -3.94 -13.56
C GLN A 12 15.41 -5.35 -13.70
N LEU A 13 16.60 -5.48 -14.27
CA LEU A 13 17.14 -6.75 -14.75
C LEU A 13 17.90 -7.58 -13.72
N ASN A 14 18.14 -7.07 -12.51
CA ASN A 14 18.99 -7.78 -11.51
C ASN A 14 18.26 -8.23 -10.25
N LEU A 15 16.94 -8.16 -10.22
CA LEU A 15 16.16 -8.80 -9.15
C LEU A 15 16.16 -10.31 -9.39
N ARG A 16 16.83 -11.06 -8.54
CA ARG A 16 17.05 -12.53 -8.52
C ARG A 16 16.55 -13.29 -9.76
N PRO A 17 17.39 -14.00 -10.53
CA PRO A 17 17.07 -14.51 -11.86
C PRO A 17 16.00 -15.61 -11.96
N MET A 18 15.29 -15.94 -10.92
CA MET A 18 14.47 -17.17 -10.86
C MET A 18 13.00 -17.01 -10.44
N SER A 19 12.50 -15.85 -10.01
CA SER A 19 11.13 -15.78 -9.50
C SER A 19 10.27 -14.71 -10.16
N LYS A 20 9.08 -15.10 -10.59
CA LYS A 20 7.96 -14.20 -10.86
C LYS A 20 7.29 -13.94 -9.53
N LYS A 21 7.59 -12.84 -8.84
CA LYS A 21 7.07 -12.58 -7.50
C LYS A 21 6.49 -11.18 -7.36
N ILE A 22 5.65 -11.04 -6.35
CA ILE A 22 5.01 -9.77 -6.01
C ILE A 22 5.80 -9.11 -4.87
N PHE A 23 6.15 -7.84 -5.07
CA PHE A 23 6.65 -6.98 -4.02
C PHE A 23 5.49 -6.13 -3.47
N TRP A 24 5.14 -6.33 -2.22
CA TRP A 24 3.98 -5.70 -1.62
C TRP A 24 4.29 -4.30 -1.08
N ILE A 25 3.40 -3.36 -1.34
CA ILE A 25 3.33 -2.07 -0.65
C ILE A 25 2.08 -2.12 0.20
N ALA A 26 2.25 -2.50 1.45
CA ALA A 26 1.16 -2.76 2.38
C ALA A 26 1.04 -1.65 3.43
N SER A 27 -0.16 -1.40 3.90
CA SER A 27 -0.42 -0.49 5.01
C SER A 27 -1.86 -0.62 5.50
N TYR A 28 -2.11 -0.27 6.75
CA TYR A 28 -3.47 0.08 7.14
C TYR A 28 -3.96 1.28 6.31
N PRO A 29 -5.27 1.40 5.99
CA PRO A 29 -5.78 2.54 5.23
C PRO A 29 -5.36 3.89 5.83
N LYS A 30 -5.11 4.89 4.97
CA LYS A 30 -4.73 6.26 5.36
C LYS A 30 -3.36 6.42 6.04
N SER A 31 -2.47 5.45 5.88
CA SER A 31 -1.11 5.46 6.43
C SER A 31 -0.03 5.98 5.45
N GLY A 32 -0.40 6.52 4.28
CA GLY A 32 0.58 7.09 3.33
C GLY A 32 0.99 6.16 2.17
N ASN A 33 0.26 5.07 1.94
CA ASN A 33 0.55 4.11 0.86
C ASN A 33 0.70 4.77 -0.52
N THR A 34 -0.20 5.69 -0.88
CA THR A 34 -0.15 6.40 -2.17
C THR A 34 1.11 7.24 -2.32
N TRP A 35 1.60 7.86 -1.25
CA TRP A 35 2.86 8.59 -1.27
C TRP A 35 4.06 7.64 -1.47
N MET A 36 4.12 6.53 -0.74
CA MET A 36 5.15 5.51 -0.95
C MET A 36 5.13 4.96 -2.38
N ARG A 37 3.95 4.72 -2.95
CA ARG A 37 3.82 4.32 -4.36
C ARG A 37 4.41 5.34 -5.33
N ALA A 38 4.17 6.63 -5.09
CA ALA A 38 4.75 7.69 -5.92
C ALA A 38 6.28 7.69 -5.85
N ILE A 39 6.83 7.54 -4.63
CA ILE A 39 8.27 7.43 -4.38
C ILE A 39 8.87 6.24 -5.13
N LEU A 40 8.32 5.04 -4.93
CA LEU A 40 8.82 3.83 -5.56
C LEU A 40 8.63 3.84 -7.08
N ALA A 41 7.52 4.39 -7.56
CA ALA A 41 7.30 4.54 -9.00
C ALA A 41 8.34 5.46 -9.65
N ALA A 42 8.66 6.58 -9.02
CA ALA A 42 9.71 7.48 -9.50
C ALA A 42 11.11 6.84 -9.37
N LEU A 43 11.36 6.11 -8.29
CA LEU A 43 12.65 5.44 -8.06
C LEU A 43 12.92 4.35 -9.10
N PHE A 44 11.95 3.48 -9.38
CA PHE A 44 12.17 2.30 -10.23
C PHE A 44 11.80 2.49 -11.70
N TYR A 45 10.89 3.40 -12.02
CA TYR A 45 10.36 3.52 -13.39
C TYR A 45 10.71 4.83 -14.11
N THR A 46 11.57 5.68 -13.53
CA THR A 46 12.11 6.86 -14.21
C THR A 46 13.63 6.84 -14.22
N LYS A 47 14.22 7.54 -15.16
CA LYS A 47 15.68 7.73 -15.19
C LYS A 47 16.12 8.83 -14.23
N ASP A 48 15.34 9.91 -14.16
CA ASP A 48 15.70 11.15 -13.47
C ASP A 48 15.02 11.32 -12.10
N GLY A 49 14.11 10.41 -11.71
CA GLY A 49 13.39 10.49 -10.44
C GLY A 49 12.17 11.42 -10.46
N LYS A 50 11.81 12.04 -11.57
CA LYS A 50 10.65 12.94 -11.62
C LYS A 50 9.34 12.16 -11.67
N PHE A 51 8.55 12.32 -10.62
CA PHE A 51 7.25 11.70 -10.53
C PHE A 51 6.20 12.44 -11.37
N ASN A 52 5.36 11.65 -12.06
CA ASN A 52 4.08 12.11 -12.59
C ASN A 52 2.98 11.08 -12.33
N PHE A 53 1.72 11.48 -12.33
CA PHE A 53 0.59 10.62 -11.95
C PHE A 53 0.37 9.41 -12.87
N THR A 54 0.86 9.44 -14.11
CA THR A 54 0.75 8.29 -15.03
C THR A 54 1.55 7.09 -14.53
N LEU A 55 2.57 7.32 -13.70
CA LEU A 55 3.39 6.26 -13.11
C LEU A 55 2.62 5.40 -12.10
N PHE A 56 1.49 5.86 -11.56
CA PHE A 56 0.64 5.02 -10.70
C PHE A 56 0.11 3.77 -11.41
N LYS A 57 0.00 3.80 -12.74
CA LYS A 57 -0.38 2.62 -13.53
C LYS A 57 0.66 1.48 -13.44
N LEU A 58 1.91 1.80 -13.08
CA LEU A 58 3.00 0.82 -12.97
C LEU A 58 3.02 0.14 -11.59
N ILE A 59 2.38 0.75 -10.59
CA ILE A 59 2.19 0.17 -9.26
C ILE A 59 0.69 0.16 -8.95
N GLY A 60 -0.02 -0.83 -9.45
CA GLY A 60 -1.46 -0.96 -9.28
C GLY A 60 -1.86 -1.53 -7.92
N MET A 61 -3.16 -1.56 -7.66
CA MET A 61 -3.74 -2.33 -6.56
C MET A 61 -3.88 -3.80 -6.96
N PHE A 62 -3.76 -4.71 -5.98
CA PHE A 62 -4.05 -6.12 -6.21
C PHE A 62 -5.56 -6.34 -6.34
N GLU A 63 -6.34 -5.73 -5.47
CA GLU A 63 -7.78 -5.93 -5.35
C GLU A 63 -8.55 -5.16 -6.44
N THR A 64 -8.32 -5.54 -7.70
CA THR A 64 -9.06 -5.04 -8.87
C THR A 64 -9.64 -6.20 -9.65
N PHE A 65 -10.80 -6.00 -10.29
CA PHE A 65 -11.52 -7.05 -11.02
C PHE A 65 -10.69 -7.67 -12.15
N GLU A 66 -9.84 -6.88 -12.80
CA GLU A 66 -8.97 -7.34 -13.88
C GLU A 66 -8.04 -8.48 -13.44
N LYS A 67 -7.66 -8.51 -12.16
CA LYS A 67 -6.83 -9.59 -11.59
C LYS A 67 -7.59 -10.91 -11.47
N PHE A 68 -8.92 -10.88 -11.52
CA PHE A 68 -9.80 -12.01 -11.31
C PHE A 68 -10.60 -12.38 -12.58
N GLU A 69 -10.42 -11.68 -13.70
CA GLU A 69 -11.17 -11.94 -14.94
C GLU A 69 -11.04 -13.36 -15.50
N TYR A 70 -9.91 -14.02 -15.25
CA TYR A 70 -9.69 -15.41 -15.68
C TYR A 70 -10.73 -16.38 -15.09
N ILE A 71 -11.32 -16.04 -13.93
CA ILE A 71 -12.34 -16.86 -13.26
C ILE A 71 -13.58 -17.04 -14.14
N LYS A 72 -13.92 -16.06 -14.98
CA LYS A 72 -15.02 -16.18 -15.94
C LYS A 72 -14.94 -17.45 -16.81
N LYS A 73 -13.71 -17.86 -17.16
CA LYS A 73 -13.47 -19.03 -18.00
C LYS A 73 -13.50 -20.34 -17.23
N ILE A 74 -13.35 -20.30 -15.90
CA ILE A 74 -13.27 -21.48 -15.03
C ILE A 74 -14.60 -21.72 -14.34
N ASN A 75 -15.19 -20.67 -13.76
CA ASN A 75 -16.43 -20.69 -13.01
C ASN A 75 -17.11 -19.31 -13.06
N ILE A 76 -18.11 -19.17 -13.93
CA ILE A 76 -18.82 -17.90 -14.13
C ILE A 76 -19.63 -17.50 -12.89
N GLU A 77 -20.20 -18.47 -12.17
CA GLU A 77 -21.00 -18.18 -10.97
C GLU A 77 -20.15 -17.57 -9.85
N ASP A 78 -18.96 -18.13 -9.61
CA ASP A 78 -18.02 -17.59 -8.63
C ASP A 78 -17.54 -16.18 -9.05
N TYR A 79 -17.32 -15.95 -10.36
CA TYR A 79 -16.95 -14.63 -10.85
C TYR A 79 -18.02 -13.57 -10.56
N GLU A 80 -19.28 -13.89 -10.72
CA GLU A 80 -20.39 -12.98 -10.41
C GLU A 80 -20.53 -12.70 -8.92
N LYS A 81 -20.10 -13.63 -8.06
CA LYS A 81 -20.15 -13.56 -6.60
C LYS A 81 -18.83 -13.09 -5.95
N LEU A 82 -17.87 -12.53 -6.70
CA LEU A 82 -16.59 -12.06 -6.15
C LEU A 82 -16.71 -10.93 -5.11
N SER A 83 -17.86 -10.30 -4.98
CA SER A 83 -18.16 -9.40 -3.85
C SER A 83 -18.34 -10.14 -2.53
N ASP A 84 -18.62 -11.44 -2.55
CA ASP A 84 -18.61 -12.31 -1.37
C ASP A 84 -17.14 -12.71 -1.06
N LEU A 85 -16.69 -12.34 0.13
CA LEU A 85 -15.32 -12.65 0.57
C LEU A 85 -15.04 -14.15 0.66
N LYS A 86 -16.06 -14.99 0.93
CA LYS A 86 -15.93 -16.45 0.95
C LYS A 86 -15.53 -16.98 -0.42
N ILE A 87 -16.08 -16.39 -1.47
CA ILE A 87 -15.75 -16.75 -2.86
C ILE A 87 -14.40 -16.12 -3.24
N LEU A 88 -14.24 -14.81 -3.00
CA LEU A 88 -13.03 -14.08 -3.36
C LEU A 88 -11.76 -14.71 -2.78
N SER A 89 -11.81 -15.15 -1.51
CA SER A 89 -10.64 -15.72 -0.83
C SER A 89 -10.12 -17.00 -1.48
N LYS A 90 -10.97 -17.82 -2.07
CA LYS A 90 -10.56 -19.04 -2.80
C LYS A 90 -9.61 -18.74 -3.96
N TYR A 91 -9.69 -17.54 -4.51
CA TYR A 91 -8.98 -17.17 -5.73
C TYR A 91 -7.78 -16.23 -5.50
N TRP A 92 -7.48 -15.81 -4.27
CA TRP A 92 -6.37 -14.90 -3.98
C TRP A 92 -5.03 -15.40 -4.53
N LEU A 93 -4.61 -16.62 -4.15
CA LEU A 93 -3.32 -17.16 -4.59
C LEU A 93 -3.29 -17.43 -6.09
N GLN A 94 -4.38 -17.95 -6.66
CA GLN A 94 -4.45 -18.21 -8.09
C GLN A 94 -4.40 -16.91 -8.90
N SER A 95 -5.08 -15.85 -8.43
CA SER A 95 -5.03 -14.53 -9.06
C SER A 95 -3.61 -13.95 -9.01
N GLN A 96 -2.91 -14.08 -7.89
CA GLN A 96 -1.52 -13.65 -7.76
C GLN A 96 -0.59 -14.41 -8.72
N LYS A 97 -0.76 -15.72 -8.85
CA LYS A 97 0.01 -16.55 -9.79
C LYS A 97 -0.27 -16.22 -11.27
N ASN A 98 -1.50 -15.80 -11.57
CA ASN A 98 -1.93 -15.45 -12.93
C ASN A 98 -1.51 -14.05 -13.37
N ILE A 99 -0.95 -13.22 -12.47
CA ILE A 99 -0.41 -11.93 -12.88
C ILE A 99 0.72 -12.14 -13.87
N ASN A 100 0.62 -11.46 -15.02
CA ASN A 100 1.65 -11.56 -16.05
C ASN A 100 2.93 -10.83 -15.60
N ILE A 101 3.85 -11.58 -15.02
CA ILE A 101 5.16 -11.11 -14.59
C ILE A 101 6.22 -11.72 -15.49
N ILE A 102 7.11 -10.91 -16.03
CA ILE A 102 8.25 -11.38 -16.81
C ILE A 102 9.13 -12.25 -15.91
N LYS A 103 9.58 -13.42 -16.42
CA LYS A 103 10.46 -14.33 -15.67
C LYS A 103 11.71 -13.58 -15.18
N GLY A 104 12.05 -13.72 -13.91
CA GLY A 104 13.19 -13.02 -13.30
C GLY A 104 12.89 -11.60 -12.82
N HIS A 105 11.62 -11.15 -12.87
CA HIS A 105 11.21 -9.83 -12.39
C HIS A 105 10.18 -9.93 -11.29
N SER A 106 10.15 -8.92 -10.42
CA SER A 106 9.09 -8.69 -9.47
C SER A 106 8.24 -7.50 -9.90
N ILE A 107 6.97 -7.52 -9.54
CA ILE A 107 6.09 -6.35 -9.71
C ILE A 107 5.71 -5.79 -8.35
N PHE A 108 5.56 -4.47 -8.27
CA PHE A 108 5.01 -3.82 -7.10
C PHE A 108 3.49 -3.81 -7.14
N LEU A 109 2.86 -4.24 -6.07
CA LEU A 109 1.41 -4.11 -5.89
C LEU A 109 1.08 -3.47 -4.54
N LYS A 110 0.11 -2.55 -4.58
CA LYS A 110 -0.47 -1.96 -3.38
C LYS A 110 -1.54 -2.86 -2.82
N THR A 111 -1.62 -2.94 -1.48
CA THR A 111 -2.75 -3.52 -0.76
C THR A 111 -3.02 -2.82 0.57
N HIS A 112 -4.27 -2.89 1.03
CA HIS A 112 -4.67 -2.61 2.41
C HIS A 112 -5.20 -3.86 3.12
N HIS A 113 -5.05 -5.03 2.50
CA HIS A 113 -5.46 -6.29 3.08
C HIS A 113 -4.49 -6.72 4.18
N ALA A 114 -4.99 -7.25 5.30
CA ALA A 114 -4.17 -7.94 6.27
C ALA A 114 -3.59 -9.23 5.67
N CYS A 115 -2.34 -9.56 5.99
CA CYS A 115 -1.70 -10.80 5.51
C CYS A 115 -2.14 -11.99 6.36
N ILE A 116 -3.41 -12.38 6.25
CA ILE A 116 -4.05 -13.44 7.03
C ILE A 116 -4.65 -14.52 6.13
N SER A 117 -5.03 -15.63 6.72
CA SER A 117 -5.88 -16.64 6.08
C SER A 117 -7.34 -16.38 6.41
N TYR A 118 -8.22 -16.55 5.44
CA TYR A 118 -9.67 -16.54 5.61
C TYR A 118 -10.26 -17.83 5.07
N MET A 119 -11.00 -18.57 5.90
CA MET A 119 -11.53 -19.90 5.55
C MET A 119 -10.46 -20.84 4.94
N ASN A 120 -9.30 -20.91 5.57
CA ASN A 120 -8.12 -21.68 5.12
C ASN A 120 -7.48 -21.21 3.79
N ASN A 121 -7.90 -20.09 3.25
CA ASN A 121 -7.28 -19.49 2.07
C ASN A 121 -6.33 -18.37 2.52
N PRO A 122 -5.01 -18.52 2.42
CA PRO A 122 -4.07 -17.46 2.76
C PRO A 122 -4.14 -16.34 1.73
N PHE A 123 -4.03 -15.08 2.19
CA PHE A 123 -4.01 -13.93 1.30
C PHE A 123 -2.84 -14.00 0.32
N THR A 124 -1.65 -14.29 0.84
CA THR A 124 -0.43 -14.51 0.04
C THR A 124 0.51 -15.47 0.78
N THR A 125 1.57 -15.91 0.11
CA THR A 125 2.58 -16.81 0.68
C THR A 125 4.00 -16.36 0.33
N PRO A 126 5.05 -16.84 1.05
CA PRO A 126 6.44 -16.51 0.73
C PRO A 126 6.88 -16.95 -0.67
N GLU A 127 6.26 -18.00 -1.23
CA GLU A 127 6.59 -18.50 -2.57
C GLU A 127 6.19 -17.52 -3.67
N ILE A 128 5.13 -16.73 -3.43
CA ILE A 128 4.57 -15.75 -4.40
C ILE A 128 5.09 -14.35 -4.09
N SER A 129 5.43 -14.06 -2.83
CA SER A 129 5.85 -12.75 -2.36
C SER A 129 7.37 -12.64 -2.39
N ASP A 130 7.88 -11.54 -2.95
CA ASP A 130 9.32 -11.26 -2.99
C ASP A 130 9.78 -10.45 -1.77
N GLY A 131 8.94 -9.55 -1.31
CA GLY A 131 9.19 -8.71 -0.15
C GLY A 131 8.02 -7.77 0.15
N VAL A 132 8.17 -6.98 1.20
CA VAL A 132 7.17 -5.99 1.59
C VAL A 132 7.79 -4.70 2.12
N ILE A 133 7.28 -3.57 1.67
CA ILE A 133 7.39 -2.29 2.37
C ILE A 133 6.04 -2.04 3.05
N TYR A 134 6.06 -1.98 4.38
CA TYR A 134 4.88 -1.70 5.17
C TYR A 134 4.94 -0.29 5.75
N ILE A 135 3.93 0.52 5.47
CA ILE A 135 3.85 1.88 6.01
C ILE A 135 2.99 1.86 7.26
N VAL A 136 3.59 2.23 8.39
CA VAL A 136 2.94 2.39 9.69
C VAL A 136 2.63 3.86 9.91
N ARG A 137 1.51 4.16 10.55
CA ARG A 137 1.14 5.51 10.98
C ARG A 137 0.50 5.45 12.36
N ASP A 138 0.69 6.50 13.15
CA ASP A 138 0.05 6.66 14.47
C ASP A 138 -1.46 6.37 14.36
N PRO A 139 -1.99 5.35 15.09
CA PRO A 139 -3.39 4.94 14.98
C PRO A 139 -4.35 6.07 15.36
N ARG A 140 -3.95 7.01 16.22
CA ARG A 140 -4.73 8.18 16.60
C ARG A 140 -4.95 9.12 15.40
N ASP A 141 -3.92 9.33 14.57
CA ASP A 141 -4.01 10.09 13.32
C ASP A 141 -4.70 9.30 12.19
N VAL A 142 -4.56 7.97 12.20
CA VAL A 142 -5.28 7.08 11.26
C VAL A 142 -6.79 7.21 11.47
N VAL A 143 -7.27 7.13 12.72
CA VAL A 143 -8.70 7.29 13.06
C VAL A 143 -9.25 8.59 12.47
N ILE A 144 -8.59 9.72 12.67
CA ILE A 144 -9.02 11.02 12.16
C ILE A 144 -9.05 11.05 10.62
N SER A 145 -8.00 10.51 9.99
CA SER A 145 -7.90 10.54 8.53
C SER A 145 -8.89 9.58 7.88
N TYR A 146 -9.14 8.44 8.51
CA TYR A 146 -10.00 7.41 7.94
C TYR A 146 -11.48 7.72 8.17
N SER A 147 -11.88 8.24 9.36
CA SER A 147 -13.27 8.67 9.60
C SER A 147 -13.75 9.66 8.54
N LYS A 148 -12.92 10.67 8.24
CA LYS A 148 -13.23 11.65 7.20
C LYS A 148 -13.27 11.08 5.78
N HIS A 149 -12.43 10.09 5.49
CA HIS A 149 -12.41 9.42 4.19
C HIS A 149 -13.61 8.51 3.99
N ALA A 150 -14.03 7.81 5.05
CA ALA A 150 -15.19 6.92 5.05
C ALA A 150 -16.53 7.66 5.24
N GLY A 151 -16.51 8.93 5.69
CA GLY A 151 -17.71 9.70 5.98
C GLY A 151 -18.43 9.24 7.24
N ILE A 152 -17.69 8.72 8.24
CA ILE A 152 -18.23 8.22 9.52
C ILE A 152 -17.67 9.02 10.69
N THR A 153 -18.29 8.86 11.87
CA THR A 153 -17.86 9.54 13.10
C THR A 153 -16.52 9.02 13.63
N LEU A 154 -15.88 9.78 14.51
CA LEU A 154 -14.65 9.34 15.18
C LEU A 154 -14.89 8.12 16.05
N GLU A 155 -16.02 8.07 16.75
CA GLU A 155 -16.43 6.95 17.61
C GLU A 155 -16.58 5.66 16.82
N GLU A 156 -17.28 5.71 15.69
CA GLU A 156 -17.42 4.57 14.78
C GLU A 156 -16.05 4.11 14.26
N GLN A 157 -15.18 5.04 13.86
CA GLN A 157 -13.86 4.69 13.36
C GLN A 157 -12.96 4.10 14.46
N ILE A 158 -13.03 4.62 15.72
CA ILE A 158 -12.32 4.04 16.87
C ILE A 158 -12.84 2.62 17.15
N HIS A 159 -14.12 2.38 16.98
CA HIS A 159 -14.67 1.04 17.13
C HIS A 159 -14.18 0.10 16.00
N LEU A 160 -14.17 0.57 14.75
CA LEU A 160 -13.76 -0.23 13.60
C LEU A 160 -12.27 -0.59 13.60
N ILE A 161 -11.40 0.32 14.01
CA ILE A 161 -9.94 0.07 14.01
C ILE A 161 -9.51 -0.98 15.05
N LYS A 162 -10.37 -1.27 16.03
CA LYS A 162 -10.14 -2.23 17.13
C LYS A 162 -10.66 -3.63 16.83
N LYS A 163 -11.34 -3.83 15.72
CA LYS A 163 -11.92 -5.13 15.35
C LYS A 163 -11.64 -5.47 13.89
N GLN A 164 -11.89 -6.72 13.52
CA GLN A 164 -11.91 -7.08 12.12
C GLN A 164 -12.99 -6.30 11.38
N SER A 165 -12.62 -5.66 10.30
CA SER A 165 -13.48 -4.88 9.43
C SER A 165 -13.09 -5.08 7.97
N PHE A 166 -13.80 -4.41 7.04
CA PHE A 166 -13.57 -4.60 5.61
C PHE A 166 -13.31 -3.27 4.92
N TYR A 167 -12.33 -3.27 4.03
CA TYR A 167 -12.05 -2.15 3.16
C TYR A 167 -12.68 -2.41 1.79
N PRO A 168 -13.61 -1.56 1.31
CA PRO A 168 -14.18 -1.72 0.00
C PRO A 168 -13.22 -1.19 -1.07
N TYR A 169 -12.82 -2.05 -1.98
CA TYR A 169 -12.14 -1.64 -3.21
C TYR A 169 -13.21 -1.46 -4.28
N THR A 170 -13.49 -0.23 -4.63
CA THR A 170 -14.55 0.09 -5.58
C THR A 170 -14.01 0.23 -6.99
N SER A 171 -14.63 -0.48 -7.94
CA SER A 171 -14.70 -0.05 -9.34
C SER A 171 -16.12 0.51 -9.61
N PRO A 172 -16.35 1.23 -10.70
CA PRO A 172 -17.68 1.80 -10.99
C PRO A 172 -18.83 0.79 -10.99
N SER A 173 -18.54 -0.49 -11.23
CA SER A 173 -19.59 -1.53 -11.38
C SER A 173 -19.58 -2.60 -10.29
N LYS A 174 -18.50 -2.77 -9.51
CA LYS A 174 -18.36 -3.89 -8.57
C LYS A 174 -17.46 -3.54 -7.38
N LYS A 175 -17.70 -4.17 -6.22
CA LYS A 175 -16.89 -4.03 -5.01
C LYS A 175 -16.16 -5.34 -4.72
N LEU A 176 -14.84 -5.27 -4.55
CA LEU A 176 -14.06 -6.30 -3.87
C LEU A 176 -13.82 -5.89 -2.42
N LEU A 177 -13.74 -6.85 -1.53
CA LEU A 177 -13.50 -6.60 -0.11
C LEU A 177 -12.09 -7.02 0.29
N GLY A 178 -11.38 -6.14 0.98
CA GLY A 178 -10.15 -6.49 1.70
C GLY A 178 -10.43 -6.62 3.19
N ILE A 179 -9.81 -7.59 3.84
CA ILE A 179 -9.93 -7.75 5.29
C ILE A 179 -8.97 -6.79 5.99
N LEU A 180 -9.50 -6.00 6.90
CA LEU A 180 -8.75 -5.24 7.89
C LEU A 180 -8.86 -5.96 9.23
N SER A 181 -7.75 -6.44 9.77
CA SER A 181 -7.66 -6.84 11.18
C SER A 181 -7.61 -5.59 12.06
N PRO A 182 -7.71 -5.70 13.41
CA PRO A 182 -7.30 -4.62 14.31
C PRO A 182 -5.96 -4.02 13.88
N TRP A 183 -5.74 -2.73 14.12
CA TRP A 183 -4.57 -2.00 13.60
C TRP A 183 -3.23 -2.66 13.92
N ASP A 184 -3.05 -3.13 15.13
CA ASP A 184 -1.85 -3.82 15.59
C ASP A 184 -1.71 -5.22 15.01
N GLU A 185 -2.80 -5.98 14.92
CA GLU A 185 -2.82 -7.31 14.28
C GLU A 185 -2.58 -7.21 12.77
N HIS A 186 -3.06 -6.14 12.12
CA HIS A 186 -2.78 -5.89 10.71
C HIS A 186 -1.28 -5.74 10.46
N ILE A 187 -0.58 -4.98 11.29
CA ILE A 187 0.88 -4.86 11.24
C ILE A 187 1.53 -6.22 11.47
N GLN A 188 1.09 -6.91 12.52
CA GLN A 188 1.64 -8.21 12.92
C GLN A 188 1.47 -9.26 11.83
N SER A 189 0.36 -9.25 11.09
CA SER A 189 0.12 -10.19 10.01
C SER A 189 1.19 -10.10 8.91
N TRP A 190 1.65 -8.90 8.59
CA TRP A 190 2.73 -8.67 7.64
C TRP A 190 4.12 -8.93 8.24
N GLU A 191 4.29 -8.76 9.57
CA GLU A 191 5.52 -9.16 10.27
C GLU A 191 5.75 -10.66 10.19
N HIS A 192 4.69 -11.47 10.20
CA HIS A 192 4.77 -12.93 10.16
C HIS A 192 5.06 -13.50 8.77
N LEU A 193 4.82 -12.76 7.69
CA LEU A 193 5.16 -13.23 6.35
C LEU A 193 6.68 -13.39 6.23
N ASN A 194 7.17 -14.61 5.96
CA ASN A 194 8.61 -14.93 5.92
C ASN A 194 9.26 -14.48 4.59
N VAL A 195 9.40 -13.17 4.40
CA VAL A 195 10.08 -12.52 3.27
C VAL A 195 10.87 -11.31 3.78
N PRO A 196 11.82 -10.75 3.02
CA PRO A 196 12.44 -9.47 3.34
C PRO A 196 11.38 -8.38 3.52
N LYS A 197 11.48 -7.61 4.62
CA LYS A 197 10.49 -6.58 4.92
C LYS A 197 11.12 -5.31 5.47
N LEU A 198 10.54 -4.17 5.10
CA LEU A 198 10.92 -2.84 5.57
C LEU A 198 9.69 -2.14 6.12
N PHE A 199 9.73 -1.77 7.40
CA PHE A 199 8.69 -0.95 8.04
C PHE A 199 9.12 0.50 8.03
N ILE A 200 8.25 1.39 7.55
CA ILE A 200 8.51 2.84 7.44
C ILE A 200 7.37 3.57 8.15
N LYS A 201 7.73 4.47 9.07
CA LYS A 201 6.75 5.36 9.71
C LYS A 201 6.35 6.46 8.74
N TYR A 202 5.06 6.75 8.65
CA TYR A 202 4.55 7.89 7.89
C TYR A 202 5.13 9.21 8.37
N GLU A 203 5.34 9.33 9.67
CA GLU A 203 5.92 10.48 10.35
C GLU A 203 7.37 10.71 9.89
N ASP A 204 8.17 9.64 9.72
CA ASP A 204 9.54 9.74 9.19
C ASP A 204 9.52 10.27 7.74
N MET A 205 8.55 9.85 6.93
CA MET A 205 8.40 10.36 5.56
C MET A 205 8.11 11.87 5.55
N LEU A 206 7.39 12.40 6.55
CA LEU A 206 7.10 13.82 6.68
C LEU A 206 8.30 14.62 7.18
N GLU A 207 9.09 14.06 8.09
CA GLU A 207 10.15 14.78 8.79
C GLU A 207 11.49 14.72 8.08
N ASN A 208 11.85 13.53 7.61
CA ASN A 208 13.14 13.30 6.96
C ASN A 208 13.02 12.28 5.83
N LEU A 209 12.48 12.71 4.70
CA LEU A 209 12.30 11.87 3.54
C LEU A 209 13.64 11.35 2.98
N SER A 210 14.74 12.08 3.18
CA SER A 210 16.07 11.64 2.77
C SER A 210 16.50 10.36 3.50
N ASP A 211 16.33 10.30 4.81
CA ASP A 211 16.67 9.10 5.61
C ASP A 211 15.78 7.91 5.21
N VAL A 212 14.51 8.17 4.91
CA VAL A 212 13.62 7.13 4.38
C VAL A 212 14.13 6.58 3.06
N PHE A 213 14.65 7.44 2.18
CA PHE A 213 15.29 6.99 0.94
C PHE A 213 16.52 6.12 1.20
N PHE A 214 17.41 6.51 2.10
CA PHE A 214 18.56 5.68 2.46
C PHE A 214 18.13 4.30 2.99
N LYS A 215 17.09 4.24 3.84
CA LYS A 215 16.52 2.97 4.30
C LYS A 215 16.00 2.12 3.14
N ILE A 216 15.30 2.72 2.17
CA ILE A 216 14.77 2.03 0.98
C ILE A 216 15.91 1.53 0.08
N VAL A 217 16.88 2.38 -0.25
CA VAL A 217 18.03 2.03 -1.08
C VAL A 217 18.79 0.86 -0.47
N ASN A 218 19.22 1.00 0.79
CA ASN A 218 19.93 -0.05 1.52
C ASN A 218 19.16 -1.36 1.59
N PHE A 219 17.83 -1.28 1.77
CA PHE A 219 16.97 -2.46 1.79
C PHE A 219 17.01 -3.22 0.46
N PHE A 220 16.91 -2.51 -0.66
CA PHE A 220 16.94 -3.13 -1.99
C PHE A 220 18.34 -3.62 -2.36
N GLU A 221 19.40 -2.87 -2.05
CA GLU A 221 20.78 -3.30 -2.27
C GLU A 221 21.12 -4.56 -1.50
N LYS A 222 20.80 -4.59 -0.20
CA LYS A 222 21.09 -5.73 0.68
C LYS A 222 20.32 -7.00 0.29
N ASN A 223 19.05 -6.90 -0.08
CA ASN A 223 18.19 -8.06 -0.24
C ASN A 223 18.00 -8.50 -1.69
N TYR A 224 18.23 -7.61 -2.66
CA TYR A 224 17.87 -7.86 -4.07
C TYR A 224 19.04 -7.61 -5.04
N ASN A 225 20.21 -7.30 -4.54
CA ASN A 225 21.41 -7.02 -5.35
C ASN A 225 21.16 -5.91 -6.40
N VAL A 226 20.34 -4.92 -6.03
CA VAL A 226 20.09 -3.73 -6.84
C VAL A 226 21.25 -2.77 -6.60
N ASN A 227 21.84 -2.22 -7.66
CA ASN A 227 22.86 -1.17 -7.56
C ASN A 227 22.28 0.14 -8.06
N PHE A 228 22.13 1.11 -7.17
CA PHE A 228 21.62 2.45 -7.50
C PHE A 228 22.80 3.41 -7.77
N GLN A 229 23.25 3.48 -9.03
CA GLN A 229 24.30 4.44 -9.40
C GLN A 229 23.75 5.87 -9.52
N ASN A 230 24.55 6.87 -9.11
CA ASN A 230 24.22 8.29 -9.22
C ASN A 230 22.85 8.66 -8.61
N ILE A 231 22.52 8.03 -7.47
CA ILE A 231 21.19 8.09 -6.88
C ILE A 231 20.86 9.46 -6.28
N GLU A 232 21.85 10.26 -5.88
CA GLU A 232 21.66 11.52 -5.13
C GLU A 232 20.77 12.51 -5.88
N ASN A 233 21.11 12.83 -7.15
CA ASN A 233 20.29 13.73 -7.98
C ASN A 233 18.89 13.17 -8.21
N LYS A 234 18.78 11.86 -8.35
CA LYS A 234 17.51 11.18 -8.53
C LYS A 234 16.64 11.31 -7.27
N ILE A 235 17.22 11.13 -6.08
CA ILE A 235 16.54 11.32 -4.80
C ILE A 235 16.00 12.75 -4.67
N GLN A 236 16.81 13.77 -4.99
CA GLN A 236 16.38 15.17 -4.94
C GLN A 236 15.17 15.43 -5.85
N ASN A 237 15.19 14.90 -7.05
CA ASN A 237 14.06 15.01 -7.99
C ASN A 237 12.82 14.26 -7.48
N ILE A 238 12.98 13.09 -6.86
CA ILE A 238 11.86 12.36 -6.25
C ILE A 238 11.27 13.19 -5.10
N ILE A 239 12.09 13.66 -4.17
CA ILE A 239 11.66 14.49 -3.03
C ILE A 239 10.88 15.71 -3.52
N SER A 240 11.42 16.46 -4.48
CA SER A 240 10.78 17.66 -5.02
C SER A 240 9.47 17.35 -5.74
N SER A 241 9.40 16.29 -6.54
CA SER A 241 8.24 15.96 -7.35
C SER A 241 7.13 15.23 -6.60
N THR A 242 7.44 14.55 -5.48
CA THR A 242 6.49 13.81 -4.65
C THR A 242 6.14 14.51 -3.34
N ASN A 243 6.62 15.73 -3.08
CA ASN A 243 6.25 16.45 -1.88
C ASN A 243 4.72 16.67 -1.81
N PHE A 244 4.20 16.83 -0.58
CA PHE A 244 2.77 16.90 -0.34
C PHE A 244 2.08 18.00 -1.17
N ASN A 245 2.66 19.18 -1.26
CA ASN A 245 2.06 20.31 -1.99
C ASN A 245 1.96 20.01 -3.49
N ASN A 246 3.01 19.43 -4.09
CA ASN A 246 3.01 19.05 -5.49
C ASN A 246 1.99 17.93 -5.78
N MET A 247 1.87 16.95 -4.86
CA MET A 247 0.89 15.88 -4.99
C MET A 247 -0.55 16.41 -4.87
N ALA A 248 -0.83 17.27 -3.90
CA ALA A 248 -2.15 17.88 -3.70
C ALA A 248 -2.55 18.79 -4.87
N ASN A 249 -1.63 19.58 -5.40
CA ASN A 249 -1.90 20.46 -6.55
C ASN A 249 -2.17 19.65 -7.84
N LYS A 250 -1.41 18.60 -8.06
CA LYS A 250 -1.60 17.73 -9.23
C LYS A 250 -2.89 16.90 -9.14
N GLU A 251 -3.35 16.55 -7.94
CA GLU A 251 -4.65 15.90 -7.74
C GLU A 251 -5.80 16.77 -8.21
N LYS A 252 -5.77 18.06 -7.90
CA LYS A 252 -6.81 19.03 -8.31
C LYS A 252 -6.95 19.18 -9.83
N THR A 253 -5.88 18.96 -10.56
CA THR A 253 -5.84 19.13 -12.04
C THR A 253 -6.09 17.84 -12.80
N ARG A 254 -6.19 16.68 -12.12
CA ARG A 254 -6.42 15.37 -12.74
C ARG A 254 -7.41 14.58 -11.89
N ASN A 255 -8.37 13.92 -12.53
CA ASN A 255 -9.30 12.99 -11.87
C ASN A 255 -8.52 11.82 -11.27
N PHE A 256 -8.18 11.93 -9.98
CA PHE A 256 -7.53 10.87 -9.23
C PHE A 256 -8.62 9.97 -8.60
N ASN A 257 -8.81 8.78 -9.15
CA ASN A 257 -9.94 7.90 -8.86
C ASN A 257 -9.81 7.05 -7.58
N GLU A 258 -8.88 7.35 -6.66
CA GLU A 258 -8.74 6.60 -5.39
C GLU A 258 -9.55 7.24 -4.23
N THR A 259 -10.45 8.17 -4.52
CA THR A 259 -11.30 8.82 -3.50
C THR A 259 -12.66 8.12 -3.41
N LEU A 260 -13.09 7.80 -2.18
CA LEU A 260 -14.38 7.15 -1.95
C LEU A 260 -15.58 8.12 -2.04
N ASN A 261 -15.39 9.41 -1.78
CA ASN A 261 -16.48 10.39 -1.61
C ASN A 261 -16.14 11.78 -2.20
N ASN A 262 -15.72 11.91 -3.44
CA ASN A 262 -15.40 13.21 -4.09
C ASN A 262 -14.54 14.18 -3.24
N SER A 263 -13.88 13.68 -2.18
CA SER A 263 -13.01 14.46 -1.31
C SER A 263 -11.55 14.34 -1.77
N ASN A 264 -10.77 15.42 -1.65
CA ASN A 264 -9.35 15.39 -1.98
C ASN A 264 -8.63 14.31 -1.18
N PHE A 265 -7.86 13.44 -1.84
CA PHE A 265 -7.07 12.38 -1.21
C PHE A 265 -5.90 12.97 -0.41
N PHE A 266 -5.16 13.94 -1.00
CA PHE A 266 -4.08 14.69 -0.35
C PHE A 266 -4.63 15.90 0.38
N ARG A 267 -5.14 15.71 1.63
CA ARG A 267 -5.90 16.73 2.32
C ARG A 267 -5.07 17.65 3.22
N ILE A 268 -4.29 17.10 4.13
CA ILE A 268 -3.58 17.87 5.17
C ILE A 268 -2.09 17.52 5.24
N GLY A 269 -1.70 16.23 5.15
CA GLY A 269 -0.31 15.79 5.19
C GLY A 269 0.43 16.18 6.47
N LYS A 270 -0.22 16.08 7.65
CA LYS A 270 0.35 16.46 8.94
C LYS A 270 0.30 15.29 9.93
N LYS A 271 1.27 15.27 10.85
CA LYS A 271 1.28 14.40 12.03
C LYS A 271 0.68 15.11 13.25
N ASN A 272 0.39 14.33 14.30
CA ASN A 272 -0.05 14.83 15.60
C ASN A 272 -1.35 15.66 15.57
N GLN A 273 -2.22 15.43 14.58
CA GLN A 273 -3.53 16.10 14.52
C GLN A 273 -4.42 15.66 15.69
N TRP A 274 -4.21 14.44 16.17
CA TRP A 274 -4.94 13.84 17.27
C TRP A 274 -4.88 14.67 18.55
N LYS A 275 -3.76 15.36 18.82
CA LYS A 275 -3.59 16.23 20.01
C LYS A 275 -4.63 17.36 20.11
N LYS A 276 -5.19 17.78 18.94
CA LYS A 276 -6.16 18.89 18.86
C LYS A 276 -7.59 18.40 18.63
N ILE A 277 -7.77 17.15 18.19
CA ILE A 277 -9.05 16.67 17.65
C ILE A 277 -9.66 15.61 18.57
N LEU A 278 -8.86 14.69 19.12
CA LEU A 278 -9.37 13.63 19.99
C LEU A 278 -9.49 14.08 21.44
N SER A 279 -10.54 13.65 22.10
CA SER A 279 -10.68 13.80 23.56
C SER A 279 -9.70 12.88 24.29
N THR A 280 -9.39 13.21 25.55
CA THR A 280 -8.56 12.36 26.42
C THR A 280 -9.10 10.94 26.52
N TYR A 281 -10.41 10.77 26.59
CA TYR A 281 -11.06 9.47 26.61
C TYR A 281 -10.76 8.66 25.34
N GLN A 282 -10.91 9.28 24.15
CA GLN A 282 -10.64 8.64 22.87
C GLN A 282 -9.16 8.27 22.71
N ILE A 283 -8.25 9.14 23.16
CA ILE A 283 -6.79 8.89 23.18
C ILE A 283 -6.49 7.65 24.04
N ASN A 284 -6.96 7.63 25.28
CA ASN A 284 -6.73 6.53 26.23
C ASN A 284 -7.28 5.21 25.70
N LEU A 285 -8.44 5.26 25.03
CA LEU A 285 -9.07 4.08 24.44
C LEU A 285 -8.22 3.47 23.30
N ILE A 286 -7.62 4.31 22.43
CA ILE A 286 -6.75 3.86 21.35
C ILE A 286 -5.41 3.35 21.92
N GLU A 287 -4.79 4.10 22.82
CA GLU A 287 -3.50 3.76 23.41
C GLU A 287 -3.54 2.48 24.24
N SER A 288 -4.60 2.28 25.03
CA SER A 288 -4.79 1.03 25.79
C SER A 288 -5.00 -0.18 24.88
N SER A 289 -5.75 0.00 23.76
CA SER A 289 -6.00 -1.07 22.81
C SER A 289 -4.75 -1.52 22.04
N PHE A 290 -3.83 -0.59 21.72
CA PHE A 290 -2.69 -0.86 20.85
C PHE A 290 -1.33 -0.64 21.52
N LYS A 291 -1.31 -0.64 22.86
CA LYS A 291 -0.15 -0.24 23.69
C LYS A 291 1.17 -0.88 23.25
N SER A 292 1.17 -2.21 23.07
CA SER A 292 2.38 -2.94 22.70
C SER A 292 2.97 -2.49 21.36
N LYS A 293 2.12 -2.41 20.34
CA LYS A 293 2.55 -2.04 18.99
C LYS A 293 2.88 -0.56 18.89
N MET A 294 2.16 0.31 19.62
CA MET A 294 2.47 1.74 19.70
C MET A 294 3.83 2.00 20.35
N LYS A 295 4.19 1.25 21.42
CA LYS A 295 5.53 1.31 22.02
C LYS A 295 6.61 0.85 21.02
N LYS A 296 6.37 -0.26 20.30
CA LYS A 296 7.33 -0.76 19.31
C LYS A 296 7.69 0.28 18.25
N PHE A 297 6.72 1.12 17.86
CA PHE A 297 6.92 2.19 16.87
C PHE A 297 7.12 3.58 17.49
N GLU A 298 7.33 3.66 18.81
CA GLU A 298 7.64 4.91 19.53
C GLU A 298 6.55 5.98 19.39
N TYR A 299 5.29 5.58 19.42
CA TYR A 299 4.15 6.50 19.45
C TYR A 299 3.73 6.86 20.89
N ILE A 300 4.15 6.06 21.87
CA ILE A 300 3.99 6.25 23.31
C ILE A 300 5.20 5.73 24.07
#